data_6bbd679f97476c93a021daccd6f2ca9a
#
_entry.id   6bbd679f97476c93a021daccd6f2ca9a
#
_cell.length_a   1.000
_cell.length_b   1.000
_cell.length_c   1.000
_cell.angle_alpha   90.00
_cell.angle_beta   90.00
_cell.angle_gamma   90.00
#
_symmetry.space_group_name_H-M   'P 1'
#
loop_
_entity.id
_entity.type
_entity.pdbx_description
1 polymer ?
#
loop_
_entity_poly.entity_id
_entity_poly.type
_entity_poly.pdbx_seq_one_letter_code
_entity_poly.pdbx_strand_id
1 'polypeptide(L)'
;MKRVAMKIAYLGSGFSGSQAQPGLRTVESQVLEDIGKVLQTDDPGLSFSSRTDKGVNALGNAIAFDSSMDDLLVLAKALNSVSDGVFYRSFCEIDDEFNIRYASRRIYRYVLDGEGIDIDKASECCRLFEGEHDFFRFCRYDGKPTTLRIDSISCIPSGDCVVLEFNARYYLWNMIRRISSAVEAVGKGKRSLDDVQAALNGKDVSFGVGRPDALTLQDVQYDMLNFT
;
A
#
# COMPACT_ATOMS: atom_id res chain seq x y z
N MET A 1 27.90 -9.13 -6.78
CA MET A 1 26.94 -8.23 -6.13
C MET A 1 25.93 -9.11 -5.41
N LYS A 2 25.32 -8.62 -4.35
CA LYS A 2 24.27 -9.33 -3.60
C LYS A 2 22.92 -8.71 -3.92
N ARG A 3 21.88 -9.52 -4.03
CA ARG A 3 20.49 -9.03 -4.10
C ARG A 3 19.99 -8.74 -2.70
N VAL A 4 19.46 -7.52 -2.49
CA VAL A 4 19.04 -7.03 -1.17
C VAL A 4 17.58 -6.61 -1.22
N ALA A 5 16.82 -6.98 -0.19
CA ALA A 5 15.49 -6.41 0.05
C ALA A 5 15.55 -5.44 1.23
N MET A 6 14.86 -4.28 1.09
CA MET A 6 14.73 -3.29 2.14
C MET A 6 13.28 -2.84 2.31
N LYS A 7 12.89 -2.59 3.57
CA LYS A 7 11.66 -1.88 3.89
C LYS A 7 11.91 -0.39 3.85
N ILE A 8 11.03 0.34 3.18
CA ILE A 8 11.09 1.79 3.08
C ILE A 8 9.82 2.44 3.61
N ALA A 9 9.99 3.62 4.21
CA ALA A 9 8.90 4.48 4.65
C ALA A 9 8.98 5.84 3.94
N TYR A 10 7.83 6.45 3.66
CA TYR A 10 7.73 7.78 3.06
C TYR A 10 6.36 8.41 3.30
N LEU A 11 6.32 9.75 3.32
CA LEU A 11 5.09 10.52 3.27
C LEU A 11 4.74 10.82 1.81
N GLY A 12 3.56 10.38 1.38
CA GLY A 12 3.10 10.50 0.00
C GLY A 12 2.95 11.95 -0.50
N SER A 13 2.78 12.91 0.43
CA SER A 13 2.67 14.33 0.11
C SER A 13 3.93 14.91 -0.55
N GLY A 14 5.11 14.31 -0.30
CA GLY A 14 6.39 14.71 -0.90
C GLY A 14 6.61 14.20 -2.33
N PHE A 15 5.70 13.34 -2.85
CA PHE A 15 5.92 12.61 -4.09
C PHE A 15 4.69 12.60 -5.02
N SER A 16 4.93 12.47 -6.30
CA SER A 16 3.90 12.31 -7.34
C SER A 16 3.51 10.83 -7.54
N GLY A 17 3.47 10.05 -6.45
CA GLY A 17 3.27 8.61 -6.41
C GLY A 17 4.58 7.85 -6.31
N SER A 18 4.47 6.51 -6.20
CA SER A 18 5.69 5.69 -6.03
C SER A 18 6.40 5.39 -7.35
N GLN A 19 5.69 5.22 -8.45
CA GLN A 19 6.27 4.80 -9.74
C GLN A 19 6.92 5.98 -10.47
N ALA A 20 8.09 5.75 -11.07
CA ALA A 20 8.81 6.73 -11.87
C ALA A 20 7.94 7.28 -13.03
N GLN A 21 7.96 8.61 -13.19
CA GLN A 21 7.26 9.34 -14.23
C GLN A 21 8.18 10.48 -14.73
N PRO A 22 8.24 10.71 -16.05
CA PRO A 22 9.09 11.75 -16.61
C PRO A 22 8.81 13.14 -16.00
N GLY A 23 9.86 13.81 -15.51
CA GLY A 23 9.78 15.16 -14.98
C GLY A 23 9.08 15.33 -13.63
N LEU A 24 8.70 14.21 -12.96
CA LEU A 24 8.05 14.25 -11.65
C LEU A 24 8.92 13.60 -10.58
N ARG A 25 8.92 14.19 -9.38
CA ARG A 25 9.53 13.59 -8.20
C ARG A 25 8.64 12.45 -7.71
N THR A 26 9.17 11.23 -7.73
CA THR A 26 8.49 10.01 -7.28
C THR A 26 9.35 9.27 -6.26
N VAL A 27 8.76 8.33 -5.51
CA VAL A 27 9.54 7.52 -4.55
C VAL A 27 10.62 6.72 -5.29
N GLU A 28 10.29 6.14 -6.45
CA GLU A 28 11.22 5.34 -7.26
C GLU A 28 12.38 6.19 -7.78
N SER A 29 12.13 7.42 -8.26
CA SER A 29 13.21 8.32 -8.71
C SER A 29 14.12 8.73 -7.56
N GLN A 30 13.57 8.96 -6.35
CA GLN A 30 14.37 9.28 -5.17
C GLN A 30 15.22 8.07 -4.74
N VAL A 31 14.65 6.86 -4.69
CA VAL A 31 15.38 5.65 -4.34
C VAL A 31 16.51 5.36 -5.33
N LEU A 32 16.26 5.53 -6.64
CA LEU A 32 17.31 5.39 -7.68
C LEU A 32 18.45 6.39 -7.46
N GLU A 33 18.12 7.64 -7.18
CA GLU A 33 19.11 8.69 -6.87
C GLU A 33 19.94 8.34 -5.63
N ASP A 34 19.28 7.90 -4.55
CA ASP A 34 19.94 7.54 -3.30
C ASP A 34 20.91 6.36 -3.50
N ILE A 35 20.45 5.29 -4.17
CA ILE A 35 21.27 4.11 -4.48
C ILE A 35 22.44 4.50 -5.40
N GLY A 36 22.18 5.30 -6.43
CA GLY A 36 23.22 5.79 -7.36
C GLY A 36 24.32 6.55 -6.65
N LYS A 37 23.97 7.43 -5.68
CA LYS A 37 24.95 8.18 -4.87
C LYS A 37 25.80 7.27 -3.98
N VAL A 38 25.17 6.25 -3.36
CA VAL A 38 25.85 5.39 -2.38
C VAL A 38 26.66 4.28 -3.05
N LEU A 39 26.10 3.62 -4.06
CA LEU A 39 26.71 2.47 -4.73
C LEU A 39 27.46 2.82 -6.03
N GLN A 40 27.35 4.08 -6.48
CA GLN A 40 27.96 4.56 -7.74
C GLN A 40 27.55 3.69 -8.95
N THR A 41 26.25 3.39 -9.07
CA THR A 41 25.67 2.60 -10.15
C THR A 41 24.49 3.33 -10.77
N ASP A 42 24.34 3.23 -12.10
CA ASP A 42 23.22 3.81 -12.84
C ASP A 42 22.03 2.86 -12.97
N ASP A 43 22.27 1.55 -12.82
CA ASP A 43 21.23 0.52 -12.87
C ASP A 43 21.42 -0.52 -11.75
N PRO A 44 20.77 -0.30 -10.60
CA PRO A 44 20.82 -1.23 -9.47
C PRO A 44 19.81 -2.40 -9.59
N GLY A 45 19.13 -2.59 -10.70
CA GLY A 45 18.07 -3.59 -10.83
C GLY A 45 16.90 -3.38 -9.86
N LEU A 46 16.53 -2.11 -9.59
CA LEU A 46 15.51 -1.75 -8.59
C LEU A 46 14.14 -2.31 -8.94
N SER A 47 13.48 -2.88 -7.95
CA SER A 47 12.09 -3.32 -8.05
C SER A 47 11.31 -3.01 -6.77
N PHE A 48 10.02 -2.69 -6.92
CA PHE A 48 9.10 -2.38 -5.83
C PHE A 48 8.07 -3.49 -5.63
N SER A 49 7.75 -3.80 -4.39
CA SER A 49 6.66 -4.71 -4.05
C SER A 49 5.28 -4.12 -4.34
N SER A 50 5.08 -2.87 -3.96
CA SER A 50 3.77 -2.20 -4.07
C SER A 50 3.91 -0.83 -4.71
N ARG A 51 2.99 -0.54 -5.64
CA ARG A 51 2.79 0.81 -6.16
C ARG A 51 1.78 1.54 -5.30
N THR A 52 2.08 2.78 -4.94
CA THR A 52 1.15 3.66 -4.22
C THR A 52 0.84 4.89 -5.06
N ASP A 53 -0.41 5.35 -5.00
CA ASP A 53 -0.86 6.56 -5.70
C ASP A 53 -0.22 7.82 -5.09
N LYS A 54 -0.31 8.94 -5.82
CA LYS A 54 0.06 10.26 -5.30
C LYS A 54 -0.67 10.56 -4.00
N GLY A 55 0.07 10.96 -2.96
CA GLY A 55 -0.44 11.29 -1.65
C GLY A 55 -0.61 10.11 -0.70
N VAL A 56 -0.48 8.86 -1.15
CA VAL A 56 -0.55 7.67 -0.29
C VAL A 56 0.77 7.47 0.44
N ASN A 57 0.69 7.27 1.76
CA ASN A 57 1.84 7.06 2.63
C ASN A 57 2.28 5.60 2.67
N ALA A 58 3.52 5.34 3.07
CA ALA A 58 3.99 4.01 3.41
C ALA A 58 4.88 4.03 4.66
N LEU A 59 4.71 3.04 5.53
CA LEU A 59 5.61 2.75 6.64
C LEU A 59 6.47 1.51 6.39
N GLY A 60 6.05 0.62 5.50
CA GLY A 60 6.72 -0.65 5.23
C GLY A 60 6.53 -1.13 3.79
N ASN A 61 6.67 -0.25 2.77
CA ASN A 61 6.79 -0.76 1.41
C ASN A 61 8.12 -1.51 1.27
N ALA A 62 8.21 -2.47 0.37
CA ALA A 62 9.42 -3.24 0.16
C ALA A 62 10.00 -2.98 -1.24
N ILE A 63 11.32 -2.86 -1.29
CA ILE A 63 12.10 -2.75 -2.52
C ILE A 63 13.15 -3.85 -2.57
N ALA A 64 13.62 -4.19 -3.75
CA ALA A 64 14.80 -5.03 -3.95
C ALA A 64 15.72 -4.41 -4.99
N PHE A 65 17.03 -4.52 -4.77
CA PHE A 65 18.05 -4.00 -5.67
C PHE A 65 19.39 -4.74 -5.47
N ASP A 66 20.34 -4.54 -6.38
CA ASP A 66 21.66 -5.14 -6.33
C ASP A 66 22.64 -4.24 -5.58
N SER A 67 23.41 -4.79 -4.63
CA SER A 67 24.38 -4.07 -3.83
C SER A 67 25.77 -4.63 -3.98
N SER A 68 26.77 -3.73 -4.06
CA SER A 68 28.19 -4.06 -3.94
C SER A 68 28.69 -4.00 -2.49
N MET A 69 27.87 -3.48 -1.56
CA MET A 69 28.20 -3.41 -0.13
C MET A 69 27.73 -4.67 0.59
N ASP A 70 28.62 -5.28 1.36
CA ASP A 70 28.35 -6.50 2.13
C ASP A 70 27.63 -6.21 3.47
N ASP A 71 27.96 -5.11 4.13
CA ASP A 71 27.34 -4.70 5.40
C ASP A 71 26.06 -3.92 5.14
N LEU A 72 24.91 -4.59 5.31
CA LEU A 72 23.58 -4.01 5.04
C LEU A 72 23.19 -2.93 6.05
N LEU A 73 23.74 -2.96 7.29
CA LEU A 73 23.51 -1.89 8.27
C LEU A 73 24.23 -0.60 7.85
N VAL A 74 25.48 -0.73 7.38
CA VAL A 74 26.22 0.41 6.82
C VAL A 74 25.54 0.95 5.57
N LEU A 75 25.08 0.07 4.68
CA LEU A 75 24.30 0.43 3.49
C LEU A 75 23.05 1.24 3.85
N ALA A 76 22.23 0.73 4.79
CA ALA A 76 21.01 1.42 5.22
C ALA A 76 21.31 2.80 5.83
N LYS A 77 22.37 2.93 6.63
CA LYS A 77 22.84 4.22 7.18
C LYS A 77 23.29 5.18 6.09
N ALA A 78 24.05 4.69 5.11
CA ALA A 78 24.51 5.51 3.98
C ALA A 78 23.32 6.00 3.14
N LEU A 79 22.38 5.13 2.80
CA LEU A 79 21.15 5.52 2.08
C LEU A 79 20.34 6.56 2.84
N ASN A 80 20.13 6.38 4.15
CA ASN A 80 19.42 7.35 4.98
C ASN A 80 20.15 8.70 5.10
N SER A 81 21.49 8.73 4.96
CA SER A 81 22.26 9.97 5.04
C SER A 81 22.15 10.86 3.80
N VAL A 82 21.81 10.28 2.65
CA VAL A 82 21.69 10.99 1.37
C VAL A 82 20.26 11.19 0.90
N SER A 83 19.32 10.48 1.51
CA SER A 83 17.93 10.45 1.10
C SER A 83 17.16 11.71 1.51
N ASP A 84 16.30 12.18 0.62
CA ASP A 84 15.33 13.24 0.90
C ASP A 84 13.90 12.68 0.84
N GLY A 85 13.35 12.36 2.03
CA GLY A 85 11.96 11.94 2.20
C GLY A 85 11.66 10.45 2.07
N VAL A 86 12.68 9.60 1.82
CA VAL A 86 12.56 8.14 1.92
C VAL A 86 13.40 7.64 3.10
N PHE A 87 12.84 6.75 3.90
CA PHE A 87 13.46 6.16 5.07
C PHE A 87 13.71 4.67 4.85
N TYR A 88 14.97 4.23 4.88
CA TYR A 88 15.37 2.83 4.77
C TYR A 88 15.43 2.22 6.17
N ARG A 89 14.55 1.26 6.47
CA ARG A 89 14.29 0.81 7.85
C ARG A 89 14.98 -0.52 8.17
N SER A 90 14.54 -1.57 7.55
CA SER A 90 14.99 -2.94 7.79
C SER A 90 15.34 -3.61 6.48
N PHE A 91 16.18 -4.61 6.54
CA PHE A 91 16.78 -5.21 5.35
C PHE A 91 17.04 -6.70 5.53
N CYS A 92 17.19 -7.41 4.41
CA CYS A 92 17.71 -8.77 4.36
C CYS A 92 18.36 -9.03 3.01
N GLU A 93 19.26 -10.00 2.96
CA GLU A 93 19.77 -10.58 1.72
C GLU A 93 18.70 -11.52 1.13
N ILE A 94 18.55 -11.53 -0.17
CA ILE A 94 17.58 -12.40 -0.89
C ILE A 94 18.27 -13.09 -2.07
N ASP A 95 17.68 -14.18 -2.54
CA ASP A 95 18.15 -14.85 -3.75
C ASP A 95 17.92 -13.97 -4.98
N ASP A 96 18.79 -14.08 -5.98
CA ASP A 96 18.72 -13.29 -7.23
C ASP A 96 17.39 -13.48 -7.98
N GLU A 97 16.79 -14.67 -7.90
CA GLU A 97 15.53 -15.01 -8.52
C GLU A 97 14.31 -14.58 -7.70
N PHE A 98 14.53 -14.08 -6.45
CA PHE A 98 13.42 -13.70 -5.59
C PHE A 98 12.67 -12.48 -6.16
N ASN A 99 11.37 -12.66 -6.39
CA ASN A 99 10.54 -11.57 -6.89
C ASN A 99 9.81 -10.86 -5.74
N ILE A 100 10.28 -9.67 -5.38
CA ILE A 100 9.73 -8.84 -4.30
C ILE A 100 8.24 -8.48 -4.49
N ARG A 101 7.68 -8.65 -5.68
CA ARG A 101 6.26 -8.40 -5.96
C ARG A 101 5.34 -9.50 -5.41
N TYR A 102 5.86 -10.71 -5.17
CA TYR A 102 5.09 -11.85 -4.66
C TYR A 102 5.06 -11.88 -3.13
N ALA A 103 4.50 -10.83 -2.55
CA ALA A 103 4.24 -10.79 -1.11
C ALA A 103 3.14 -11.79 -0.72
N SER A 104 3.25 -12.37 0.48
CA SER A 104 2.19 -13.18 1.07
C SER A 104 1.02 -12.32 1.56
N ARG A 105 1.32 -11.13 2.07
CA ARG A 105 0.32 -10.19 2.60
C ARG A 105 0.75 -8.74 2.44
N ARG A 106 -0.24 -7.86 2.22
CA ARG A 106 -0.12 -6.41 2.32
C ARG A 106 -1.12 -5.89 3.32
N ILE A 107 -0.64 -5.10 4.27
CA ILE A 107 -1.43 -4.49 5.33
C ILE A 107 -1.53 -3.00 5.04
N TYR A 108 -2.76 -2.51 4.93
CA TYR A 108 -3.03 -1.08 4.76
C TYR A 108 -3.90 -0.58 5.89
N ARG A 109 -3.72 0.68 6.27
CA ARG A 109 -4.63 1.40 7.15
C ARG A 109 -5.20 2.61 6.43
N TYR A 110 -6.50 2.81 6.60
CA TYR A 110 -7.21 3.99 6.14
C TYR A 110 -7.88 4.67 7.34
N VAL A 111 -7.62 5.96 7.51
CA VAL A 111 -8.16 6.74 8.64
C VAL A 111 -9.37 7.53 8.17
N LEU A 112 -10.51 7.27 8.79
CA LEU A 112 -11.76 8.01 8.62
C LEU A 112 -11.92 9.02 9.75
N ASP A 113 -12.54 10.16 9.46
CA ASP A 113 -13.11 11.02 10.48
C ASP A 113 -14.30 10.28 11.13
N GLY A 114 -14.21 10.04 12.43
CA GLY A 114 -15.19 9.26 13.20
C GLY A 114 -16.52 9.97 13.44
N GLU A 115 -16.60 11.28 13.17
CA GLU A 115 -17.82 12.05 13.41
C GLU A 115 -19.02 11.46 12.64
N GLY A 116 -20.05 11.08 13.39
CA GLY A 116 -21.29 10.52 12.85
C GLY A 116 -21.19 9.10 12.29
N ILE A 117 -20.07 8.38 12.50
CA ILE A 117 -19.95 6.98 12.10
C ILE A 117 -20.51 6.06 13.18
N ASP A 118 -21.52 5.26 12.79
CA ASP A 118 -22.01 4.10 13.53
C ASP A 118 -21.02 2.94 13.31
N ILE A 119 -20.27 2.59 14.36
CA ILE A 119 -19.19 1.58 14.31
C ILE A 119 -19.72 0.19 14.00
N ASP A 120 -20.90 -0.17 14.49
CA ASP A 120 -21.49 -1.48 14.24
C ASP A 120 -21.86 -1.64 12.77
N LYS A 121 -22.50 -0.64 12.17
CA LYS A 121 -22.80 -0.62 10.74
C LYS A 121 -21.54 -0.59 9.86
N ALA A 122 -20.55 0.21 10.24
CA ALA A 122 -19.27 0.26 9.53
C ALA A 122 -18.56 -1.11 9.59
N SER A 123 -18.55 -1.76 10.75
CA SER A 123 -17.97 -3.10 10.92
C SER A 123 -18.73 -4.17 10.13
N GLU A 124 -20.06 -4.10 10.10
CA GLU A 124 -20.89 -4.98 9.29
C GLU A 124 -20.61 -4.78 7.79
N CYS A 125 -20.48 -3.53 7.35
CA CYS A 125 -20.10 -3.19 5.98
C CYS A 125 -18.71 -3.76 5.61
N CYS A 126 -17.72 -3.67 6.52
CA CYS A 126 -16.39 -4.24 6.29
C CYS A 126 -16.47 -5.75 5.99
N ARG A 127 -17.28 -6.50 6.74
CA ARG A 127 -17.43 -7.95 6.56
C ARG A 127 -17.98 -8.34 5.19
N LEU A 128 -18.78 -7.48 4.53
CA LEU A 128 -19.30 -7.74 3.19
C LEU A 128 -18.21 -7.84 2.13
N PHE A 129 -17.05 -7.22 2.35
CA PHE A 129 -15.92 -7.23 1.43
C PHE A 129 -14.93 -8.36 1.67
N GLU A 130 -15.06 -9.08 2.80
CA GLU A 130 -14.18 -10.20 3.13
C GLU A 130 -14.51 -11.43 2.27
N GLY A 131 -13.49 -12.21 1.95
CA GLY A 131 -13.63 -13.32 1.04
C GLY A 131 -13.32 -12.97 -0.41
N GLU A 132 -13.72 -13.83 -1.33
CA GLU A 132 -13.51 -13.68 -2.76
C GLU A 132 -14.71 -13.00 -3.43
N HIS A 133 -14.47 -11.86 -4.08
CA HIS A 133 -15.49 -11.08 -4.79
C HIS A 133 -14.93 -10.50 -6.09
N ASP A 134 -15.81 -10.13 -7.01
CA ASP A 134 -15.50 -9.25 -8.12
C ASP A 134 -15.56 -7.78 -7.67
N PHE A 135 -14.38 -7.14 -7.58
CA PHE A 135 -14.24 -5.74 -7.16
C PHE A 135 -14.29 -4.74 -8.31
N PHE A 136 -14.85 -5.10 -9.47
CA PHE A 136 -14.94 -4.20 -10.63
C PHE A 136 -15.54 -2.83 -10.27
N ARG A 137 -16.58 -2.78 -9.45
CA ARG A 137 -17.22 -1.52 -8.98
C ARG A 137 -16.40 -0.77 -7.93
N PHE A 138 -15.47 -1.44 -7.29
CA PHE A 138 -14.62 -0.89 -6.23
C PHE A 138 -13.17 -0.65 -6.67
N CYS A 139 -12.87 -0.64 -7.96
CA CYS A 139 -11.54 -0.32 -8.46
C CYS A 139 -11.60 0.67 -9.64
N ARG A 140 -10.45 1.24 -9.99
CA ARG A 140 -10.25 1.82 -11.31
C ARG A 140 -9.79 0.69 -12.23
N TYR A 141 -10.65 0.32 -13.16
CA TYR A 141 -10.35 -0.77 -14.09
C TYR A 141 -9.17 -0.43 -15.01
N ASP A 142 -8.21 -1.31 -15.10
CA ASP A 142 -6.97 -1.18 -15.90
C ASP A 142 -6.76 -2.33 -16.90
N GLY A 143 -7.84 -3.09 -17.21
CA GLY A 143 -7.80 -4.22 -18.14
C GLY A 143 -7.45 -5.56 -17.49
N LYS A 144 -7.22 -5.63 -16.15
CA LYS A 144 -6.89 -6.85 -15.44
C LYS A 144 -8.12 -7.50 -14.78
N PRO A 145 -8.02 -8.81 -14.43
CA PRO A 145 -9.06 -9.45 -13.62
C PRO A 145 -9.32 -8.68 -12.34
N THR A 146 -10.60 -8.54 -12.00
CA THR A 146 -11.07 -7.78 -10.82
C THR A 146 -11.53 -8.66 -9.67
N THR A 147 -11.54 -9.98 -9.87
CA THR A 147 -11.82 -10.96 -8.82
C THR A 147 -10.58 -11.20 -7.98
N LEU A 148 -10.69 -10.98 -6.67
CA LEU A 148 -9.65 -11.27 -5.70
C LEU A 148 -10.24 -11.54 -4.32
N ARG A 149 -9.38 -11.99 -3.39
CA ARG A 149 -9.75 -12.25 -2.00
C ARG A 149 -9.19 -11.16 -1.09
N ILE A 150 -10.04 -10.60 -0.23
CA ILE A 150 -9.64 -9.87 0.97
C ILE A 150 -9.73 -10.83 2.15
N ASP A 151 -8.63 -10.93 2.93
CA ASP A 151 -8.58 -11.85 4.06
C ASP A 151 -9.36 -11.29 5.26
N SER A 152 -9.20 -9.99 5.55
CA SER A 152 -9.96 -9.30 6.60
C SER A 152 -9.96 -7.79 6.42
N ILE A 153 -11.00 -7.13 6.94
CA ILE A 153 -11.07 -5.68 7.13
C ILE A 153 -11.54 -5.39 8.56
N SER A 154 -10.63 -4.90 9.42
CA SER A 154 -10.99 -4.49 10.77
C SER A 154 -11.43 -3.03 10.81
N CYS A 155 -12.49 -2.73 11.59
CA CYS A 155 -12.99 -1.38 11.86
C CYS A 155 -12.70 -1.04 13.31
N ILE A 156 -11.74 -0.16 13.58
CA ILE A 156 -11.16 0.05 14.91
C ILE A 156 -11.39 1.51 15.31
N PRO A 157 -12.21 1.79 16.34
CA PRO A 157 -12.33 3.13 16.93
C PRO A 157 -10.98 3.58 17.51
N SER A 158 -10.58 4.83 17.27
CA SER A 158 -9.32 5.40 17.73
C SER A 158 -9.48 6.91 18.00
N GLY A 159 -9.87 7.27 19.22
CA GLY A 159 -10.21 8.66 19.57
C GLY A 159 -11.35 9.18 18.71
N ASP A 160 -11.15 10.33 18.07
CA ASP A 160 -12.12 10.96 17.16
C ASP A 160 -12.09 10.37 15.74
N CYS A 161 -11.30 9.31 15.50
CA CYS A 161 -11.15 8.68 14.21
C CYS A 161 -11.62 7.22 14.24
N VAL A 162 -11.85 6.68 13.04
CA VAL A 162 -12.04 5.24 12.81
C VAL A 162 -10.95 4.77 11.87
N VAL A 163 -10.20 3.73 12.27
CA VAL A 163 -9.15 3.13 11.47
C VAL A 163 -9.68 1.86 10.82
N LEU A 164 -9.66 1.81 9.50
CA LEU A 164 -9.91 0.58 8.75
C LEU A 164 -8.57 -0.08 8.46
N GLU A 165 -8.35 -1.33 8.91
CA GLU A 165 -7.17 -2.11 8.59
C GLU A 165 -7.52 -3.22 7.60
N PHE A 166 -6.85 -3.20 6.46
CA PHE A 166 -7.08 -4.11 5.35
C PHE A 166 -5.94 -5.13 5.25
N ASN A 167 -6.28 -6.41 5.12
CA ASN A 167 -5.35 -7.51 4.94
C ASN A 167 -5.71 -8.30 3.68
N ALA A 168 -4.82 -8.33 2.69
CA ALA A 168 -4.93 -9.18 1.50
C ALA A 168 -3.56 -9.36 0.82
N ARG A 169 -3.48 -10.30 -0.09
CA ARG A 169 -2.26 -10.56 -0.88
C ARG A 169 -1.94 -9.40 -1.83
N TYR A 170 -2.96 -8.82 -2.47
CA TYR A 170 -2.84 -7.65 -3.36
C TYR A 170 -4.16 -6.88 -3.44
N TYR A 171 -4.10 -5.68 -3.98
CA TYR A 171 -5.25 -4.79 -4.18
C TYR A 171 -5.23 -4.19 -5.58
N LEU A 172 -6.41 -3.87 -6.09
CA LEU A 172 -6.59 -3.18 -7.38
C LEU A 172 -6.43 -1.67 -7.22
N TRP A 173 -6.27 -0.99 -8.36
CA TRP A 173 -6.11 0.47 -8.37
C TRP A 173 -7.29 1.19 -7.73
N ASN A 174 -7.02 2.07 -6.76
CA ASN A 174 -8.01 2.80 -5.95
C ASN A 174 -8.95 1.94 -5.09
N MET A 175 -8.76 0.62 -5.02
CA MET A 175 -9.70 -0.30 -4.40
C MET A 175 -9.94 0.03 -2.92
N ILE A 176 -8.89 0.10 -2.11
CA ILE A 176 -9.02 0.40 -0.67
C ILE A 176 -9.76 1.73 -0.45
N ARG A 177 -9.39 2.77 -1.19
CA ARG A 177 -9.99 4.10 -1.08
C ARG A 177 -11.48 4.11 -1.43
N ARG A 178 -11.93 3.29 -2.40
CA ARG A 178 -13.35 3.14 -2.75
C ARG A 178 -14.11 2.34 -1.72
N ILE A 179 -13.53 1.25 -1.20
CA ILE A 179 -14.12 0.48 -0.10
C ILE A 179 -14.25 1.35 1.15
N SER A 180 -13.21 2.12 1.51
CA SER A 180 -13.26 3.03 2.66
C SER A 180 -14.37 4.09 2.52
N SER A 181 -14.56 4.65 1.29
CA SER A 181 -15.70 5.55 1.02
C SER A 181 -17.06 4.86 1.18
N ALA A 182 -17.17 3.58 0.81
CA ALA A 182 -18.42 2.83 0.99
C ALA A 182 -18.70 2.59 2.49
N VAL A 183 -17.67 2.15 3.24
CA VAL A 183 -17.77 1.95 4.70
C VAL A 183 -18.15 3.24 5.42
N GLU A 184 -17.52 4.37 5.07
CA GLU A 184 -17.88 5.68 5.62
C GLU A 184 -19.33 6.05 5.30
N ALA A 185 -19.78 5.86 4.06
CA ALA A 185 -21.14 6.20 3.65
C ALA A 185 -22.20 5.36 4.36
N VAL A 186 -21.93 4.07 4.60
CA VAL A 186 -22.81 3.17 5.36
C VAL A 186 -22.79 3.54 6.85
N GLY A 187 -21.61 3.74 7.45
CA GLY A 187 -21.48 4.14 8.85
C GLY A 187 -22.19 5.45 9.16
N LYS A 188 -22.16 6.42 8.24
CA LYS A 188 -22.89 7.70 8.35
C LYS A 188 -24.37 7.64 7.92
N GLY A 189 -24.90 6.44 7.60
CA GLY A 189 -26.29 6.26 7.18
C GLY A 189 -26.66 6.89 5.82
N LYS A 190 -25.66 7.26 5.00
CA LYS A 190 -25.87 7.83 3.65
C LYS A 190 -26.11 6.76 2.59
N ARG A 191 -25.75 5.53 2.86
CA ARG A 191 -25.93 4.33 2.05
C ARG A 191 -26.31 3.15 2.93
N SER A 192 -26.90 2.13 2.33
CA SER A 192 -27.28 0.90 3.03
C SER A 192 -26.26 -0.23 2.75
N LEU A 193 -26.29 -1.29 3.55
CA LEU A 193 -25.56 -2.53 3.28
C LEU A 193 -26.01 -3.18 1.96
N ASP A 194 -27.32 -3.05 1.62
CA ASP A 194 -27.87 -3.56 0.36
C ASP A 194 -27.27 -2.84 -0.87
N ASP A 195 -26.95 -1.54 -0.76
CA ASP A 195 -26.24 -0.81 -1.82
C ASP A 195 -24.85 -1.42 -2.08
N VAL A 196 -24.13 -1.76 -1.00
CA VAL A 196 -22.80 -2.39 -1.09
C VAL A 196 -22.90 -3.78 -1.70
N GLN A 197 -23.84 -4.59 -1.21
CA GLN A 197 -24.08 -5.93 -1.76
C GLN A 197 -24.50 -5.89 -3.23
N ALA A 198 -25.34 -4.90 -3.61
CA ALA A 198 -25.74 -4.69 -4.99
C ALA A 198 -24.52 -4.36 -5.89
N ALA A 199 -23.61 -3.52 -5.40
CA ALA A 199 -22.37 -3.18 -6.12
C ALA A 199 -21.44 -4.39 -6.26
N LEU A 200 -21.26 -5.20 -5.21
CA LEU A 200 -20.50 -6.46 -5.26
C LEU A 200 -21.11 -7.46 -6.25
N ASN A 201 -22.44 -7.43 -6.41
CA ASN A 201 -23.16 -8.24 -7.41
C ASN A 201 -23.18 -7.58 -8.82
N GLY A 202 -22.33 -6.57 -9.07
CA GLY A 202 -22.14 -5.96 -10.37
C GLY A 202 -23.15 -4.87 -10.74
N LYS A 203 -24.15 -4.56 -9.89
CA LYS A 203 -25.10 -3.48 -10.17
C LYS A 203 -24.40 -2.11 -10.19
N ASP A 204 -24.95 -1.18 -10.95
CA ASP A 204 -24.36 0.16 -11.10
C ASP A 204 -24.63 1.06 -9.89
N VAL A 205 -24.03 0.70 -8.78
CA VAL A 205 -23.96 1.52 -7.58
C VAL A 205 -22.53 1.99 -7.42
N SER A 206 -22.29 3.30 -7.38
CA SER A 206 -20.96 3.86 -7.23
C SER A 206 -20.77 4.50 -5.87
N PHE A 207 -19.55 4.37 -5.36
CA PHE A 207 -19.04 5.03 -4.17
C PHE A 207 -17.90 5.97 -4.56
N GLY A 208 -17.68 7.01 -3.78
CA GLY A 208 -16.60 7.95 -4.00
C GLY A 208 -15.22 7.29 -3.93
N VAL A 209 -14.18 8.09 -4.12
CA VAL A 209 -12.79 7.69 -3.91
C VAL A 209 -12.26 8.47 -2.71
N GLY A 210 -11.97 7.80 -1.63
CA GLY A 210 -11.47 8.42 -0.41
C GLY A 210 -10.12 9.12 -0.62
N ARG A 211 -9.75 10.00 0.31
CA ARG A 211 -8.53 10.81 0.25
C ARG A 211 -7.28 9.92 0.25
N PRO A 212 -6.28 10.22 -0.58
CA PRO A 212 -5.07 9.39 -0.65
C PRO A 212 -4.18 9.52 0.61
N ASP A 213 -4.12 10.69 1.23
CA ASP A 213 -3.33 10.98 2.42
C ASP A 213 -3.85 10.27 3.70
N ALA A 214 -5.11 9.83 3.70
CA ALA A 214 -5.68 8.97 4.73
C ALA A 214 -5.25 7.50 4.61
N LEU A 215 -4.65 7.09 3.48
CA LEU A 215 -4.20 5.73 3.22
C LEU A 215 -2.70 5.57 3.50
N THR A 216 -2.35 4.53 4.26
CA THR A 216 -0.97 4.18 4.54
C THR A 216 -0.75 2.68 4.32
N LEU A 217 0.24 2.33 3.49
CA LEU A 217 0.78 0.96 3.42
C LEU A 217 1.60 0.71 4.69
N GLN A 218 1.04 -0.07 5.62
CA GLN A 218 1.67 -0.36 6.91
C GLN A 218 2.83 -1.33 6.76
N ASP A 219 2.60 -2.41 6.03
CA ASP A 219 3.61 -3.45 5.85
C ASP A 219 3.34 -4.31 4.62
N VAL A 220 4.41 -4.89 4.09
CA VAL A 220 4.40 -5.94 3.07
C VAL A 220 5.11 -7.16 3.63
N GLN A 221 4.44 -8.28 3.78
CA GLN A 221 4.95 -9.49 4.41
C GLN A 221 5.30 -10.56 3.39
N TYR A 222 6.31 -11.36 3.73
CA TYR A 222 6.80 -12.50 2.96
C TYR A 222 7.03 -13.66 3.91
N ASP A 223 6.58 -14.86 3.56
CA ASP A 223 6.68 -16.04 4.43
C ASP A 223 8.14 -16.50 4.63
N MET A 224 9.03 -16.17 3.68
CA MET A 224 10.42 -16.63 3.65
C MET A 224 11.46 -15.54 3.97
N LEU A 225 11.06 -14.28 4.20
CA LEU A 225 11.99 -13.19 4.47
C LEU A 225 11.89 -12.69 5.91
N ASN A 226 13.05 -12.60 6.56
CA ASN A 226 13.20 -12.00 7.88
C ASN A 226 13.97 -10.70 7.75
N PHE A 227 13.27 -9.57 7.83
CA PHE A 227 13.88 -8.25 7.84
C PHE A 227 14.42 -7.92 9.25
N THR A 228 15.67 -7.50 9.33
CA THR A 228 16.35 -7.09 10.57
C THR A 228 16.54 -5.58 10.64
#